data_0f2aac9ccc3297033e2523f8e1e31701
#
_entry.id   0f2aac9ccc3297033e2523f8e1e31701
#
_cell.length_a   1.000
_cell.length_b   1.000
_cell.length_c   1.000
_cell.angle_alpha   90.00
_cell.angle_beta   90.00
_cell.angle_gamma   90.00
#
_symmetry.space_group_name_H-M   'P 1'
#
loop_
_entity.id
_entity.type
_entity.pdbx_description
1 polymer ?
#
loop_
_entity_poly.entity_id
_entity_poly.type
_entity_poly.pdbx_seq_one_letter_code
_entity_poly.pdbx_strand_id
1 'polypeptide(L)'
;FSKYFLTMNAIAGVANDLMLTGTGRGSAAGSLVAYVLGITQIDPIKYDLLFERFLRSDATDYPDIDYDVAEPMVLKQKLIDDWGENCVVPISNWNTLQLRSLIKDISKFYGVPFTEVNAVTSKMMDEATGLAKKKHGIKAGVYNPSFQEVMEYSDSLKRFLGKYPHIKTHVEALCGQVRSCSRHAGGVVIAENLD
;
A
#
# COMPACT_ATOMS: atom_id res chain seq x y z
N PHE A 1 12.82 14.08 15.49
CA PHE A 1 12.88 12.69 15.00
C PHE A 1 13.67 11.71 15.92
N SER A 2 14.32 12.19 17.02
CA SER A 2 15.19 11.35 17.85
C SER A 2 14.47 10.12 18.44
N LYS A 3 13.26 10.29 19.00
CA LYS A 3 12.47 9.17 19.54
C LYS A 3 12.18 8.11 18.45
N TYR A 4 11.85 8.53 17.24
CA TYR A 4 11.60 7.64 16.11
C TYR A 4 12.81 6.76 15.77
N PHE A 5 14.00 7.37 15.65
CA PHE A 5 15.24 6.61 15.38
C PHE A 5 15.60 5.66 16.52
N LEU A 6 15.41 6.06 17.78
CA LEU A 6 15.65 5.19 18.93
C LEU A 6 14.66 4.01 18.97
N THR A 7 13.40 4.23 18.63
CA THR A 7 12.42 3.15 18.49
C THR A 7 12.83 2.18 17.38
N MET A 8 13.24 2.70 16.22
CA MET A 8 13.72 1.85 15.13
C MET A 8 15.00 1.08 15.48
N ASN A 9 15.93 1.70 16.22
CA ASN A 9 17.12 1.01 16.74
C ASN A 9 16.73 -0.14 17.69
N ALA A 10 15.76 0.07 18.60
CA ALA A 10 15.27 -0.98 19.49
C ALA A 10 14.62 -2.14 18.71
N ILE A 11 13.79 -1.83 17.70
CA ILE A 11 13.19 -2.84 16.81
C ILE A 11 14.28 -3.62 16.06
N ALA A 12 15.26 -2.92 15.49
CA ALA A 12 16.37 -3.53 14.77
C ALA A 12 17.20 -4.46 15.68
N GLY A 13 17.43 -4.06 16.93
CA GLY A 13 18.10 -4.90 17.95
C GLY A 13 17.34 -6.20 18.18
N VAL A 14 16.04 -6.12 18.48
CA VAL A 14 15.19 -7.30 18.68
C VAL A 14 15.18 -8.21 17.43
N ALA A 15 15.06 -7.62 16.23
CA ALA A 15 15.02 -8.37 14.99
C ALA A 15 16.36 -9.10 14.71
N ASN A 16 17.49 -8.42 14.89
CA ASN A 16 18.82 -8.99 14.66
C ASN A 16 19.14 -10.16 15.62
N ASP A 17 18.60 -10.13 16.85
CA ASP A 17 18.75 -11.21 17.81
C ASP A 17 17.88 -12.43 17.48
N LEU A 18 16.78 -12.24 16.78
CA LEU A 18 15.78 -13.29 16.52
C LEU A 18 15.92 -13.93 15.14
N MET A 19 16.32 -13.17 14.11
CA MET A 19 16.20 -13.63 12.74
C MET A 19 17.16 -12.91 11.78
N LEU A 20 17.21 -13.39 10.54
CA LEU A 20 17.91 -12.70 9.47
C LEU A 20 17.20 -11.40 9.12
N THR A 21 17.96 -10.34 8.98
CA THR A 21 17.51 -9.00 8.60
C THR A 21 18.19 -8.54 7.32
N GLY A 22 17.52 -7.66 6.59
CA GLY A 22 18.10 -7.03 5.41
C GLY A 22 19.18 -6.01 5.80
N THR A 23 20.13 -5.78 4.89
CA THR A 23 21.23 -4.82 5.09
C THR A 23 20.78 -3.35 5.01
N GLY A 24 19.56 -3.12 4.56
CA GLY A 24 18.96 -1.81 4.32
C GLY A 24 18.51 -1.63 2.88
N ARG A 25 17.42 -0.93 2.70
CA ARG A 25 16.85 -0.58 1.39
C ARG A 25 16.19 0.79 1.42
N GLY A 26 15.71 1.23 0.24
CA GLY A 26 15.03 2.51 0.11
C GLY A 26 15.94 3.69 0.41
N SER A 27 15.33 4.81 0.77
CA SER A 27 16.05 6.06 1.04
C SER A 27 16.81 6.04 2.37
N ALA A 28 16.41 5.21 3.32
CA ALA A 28 17.05 5.10 4.65
C ALA A 28 18.53 4.68 4.58
N ALA A 29 18.95 3.98 3.51
CA ALA A 29 20.34 3.65 3.26
C ALA A 29 21.26 4.89 3.10
N GLY A 30 20.72 6.07 2.76
CA GLY A 30 21.45 7.34 2.70
C GLY A 30 21.66 8.00 4.07
N SER A 31 21.15 7.44 5.16
CA SER A 31 21.23 8.03 6.50
C SER A 31 22.40 7.50 7.30
N LEU A 32 23.37 8.37 7.61
CA LEU A 32 24.48 8.03 8.51
C LEU A 32 23.97 7.70 9.93
N VAL A 33 22.92 8.37 10.40
CA VAL A 33 22.30 8.08 11.69
C VAL A 33 21.71 6.67 11.72
N ALA A 34 21.00 6.26 10.66
CA ALA A 34 20.46 4.90 10.57
C ALA A 34 21.58 3.84 10.53
N TYR A 35 22.68 4.12 9.85
CA TYR A 35 23.87 3.26 9.82
C TYR A 35 24.52 3.11 11.20
N VAL A 36 24.81 4.23 11.88
CA VAL A 36 25.45 4.22 13.21
C VAL A 36 24.57 3.54 14.26
N LEU A 37 23.24 3.67 14.15
CA LEU A 37 22.28 3.00 15.02
C LEU A 37 22.02 1.53 14.65
N GLY A 38 22.70 0.98 13.64
CA GLY A 38 22.52 -0.41 13.23
C GLY A 38 21.16 -0.71 12.59
N ILE A 39 20.39 0.32 12.20
CA ILE A 39 19.13 0.18 11.45
C ILE A 39 19.43 -0.25 10.00
N THR A 40 20.50 0.30 9.41
CA THR A 40 21.03 -0.13 8.12
C THR A 40 22.48 -0.58 8.28
N GLN A 41 22.96 -1.45 7.38
CA GLN A 41 24.35 -1.96 7.37
C GLN A 41 25.15 -1.40 6.17
N ILE A 42 24.58 -0.41 5.49
CA ILE A 42 25.20 0.24 4.32
C ILE A 42 25.79 1.56 4.79
N ASP A 43 27.12 1.70 4.63
CA ASP A 43 27.81 2.95 4.93
C ASP A 43 27.52 3.99 3.83
N PRO A 44 26.71 5.04 4.13
CA PRO A 44 26.32 6.00 3.12
C PRO A 44 27.49 6.88 2.61
N ILE A 45 28.54 7.04 3.42
CA ILE A 45 29.71 7.82 3.01
C ILE A 45 30.54 7.02 2.02
N LYS A 46 30.77 5.73 2.30
CA LYS A 46 31.51 4.83 1.42
C LYS A 46 30.89 4.74 0.01
N TYR A 47 29.58 4.78 -0.07
CA TYR A 47 28.82 4.63 -1.34
C TYR A 47 28.31 5.94 -1.90
N ASP A 48 28.71 7.10 -1.34
CA ASP A 48 28.32 8.44 -1.78
C ASP A 48 26.80 8.60 -1.94
N LEU A 49 26.04 8.14 -0.93
CA LEU A 49 24.59 8.17 -0.93
C LEU A 49 24.07 9.53 -0.45
N LEU A 50 23.06 10.05 -1.14
CA LEU A 50 22.47 11.36 -0.85
C LEU A 50 21.49 11.28 0.33
N PHE A 51 21.79 12.00 1.41
CA PHE A 51 20.92 12.10 2.60
C PHE A 51 19.58 12.77 2.31
N GLU A 52 19.54 13.78 1.43
CA GLU A 52 18.35 14.55 1.09
C GLU A 52 17.24 13.72 0.43
N ARG A 53 17.56 12.54 -0.07
CA ARG A 53 16.57 11.56 -0.55
C ARG A 53 15.80 10.88 0.60
N PHE A 54 16.42 10.80 1.77
CA PHE A 54 15.83 10.20 2.95
C PHE A 54 15.09 11.23 3.79
N LEU A 55 15.73 12.37 4.09
CA LEU A 55 15.15 13.41 4.94
C LEU A 55 15.58 14.79 4.44
N ARG A 56 14.61 15.58 4.03
CA ARG A 56 14.83 16.98 3.65
C ARG A 56 14.86 17.88 4.88
N SER A 57 15.58 19.00 4.79
CA SER A 57 15.68 19.98 5.88
C SER A 57 14.34 20.65 6.26
N ASP A 58 13.38 20.67 5.32
CA ASP A 58 12.03 21.22 5.48
C ASP A 58 10.97 20.14 5.81
N ALA A 59 11.37 18.89 6.07
CA ALA A 59 10.45 17.79 6.36
C ALA A 59 9.77 17.98 7.73
N THR A 60 8.45 17.89 7.74
CA THR A 60 7.58 17.89 8.93
C THR A 60 7.16 16.48 9.34
N ASP A 61 7.08 15.59 8.38
CA ASP A 61 6.66 14.22 8.58
C ASP A 61 7.85 13.30 8.90
N TYR A 62 7.57 12.19 9.56
CA TYR A 62 8.58 11.16 9.83
C TYR A 62 9.07 10.56 8.51
N PRO A 63 10.39 10.32 8.39
CA PRO A 63 10.93 9.63 7.22
C PRO A 63 10.51 8.15 7.22
N ASP A 64 10.33 7.58 6.03
CA ASP A 64 10.04 6.17 5.86
C ASP A 64 11.32 5.33 6.00
N ILE A 65 11.32 4.37 6.92
CA ILE A 65 12.37 3.37 7.07
C ILE A 65 11.81 2.01 6.67
N ASP A 66 12.24 1.53 5.52
CA ASP A 66 11.97 0.16 5.09
C ASP A 66 12.94 -0.79 5.77
N TYR A 67 12.43 -1.72 6.58
CA TYR A 67 13.22 -2.68 7.32
C TYR A 67 12.79 -4.11 6.99
N ASP A 68 13.66 -4.85 6.30
CA ASP A 68 13.37 -6.21 5.86
C ASP A 68 13.74 -7.20 6.96
N VAL A 69 12.81 -8.10 7.29
CA VAL A 69 12.97 -9.17 8.27
C VAL A 69 12.47 -10.50 7.73
N ALA A 70 13.11 -11.60 8.12
CA ALA A 70 12.74 -12.92 7.61
C ALA A 70 11.32 -13.33 8.03
N GLU A 71 10.91 -13.04 9.28
CA GLU A 71 9.63 -13.45 9.85
C GLU A 71 8.90 -12.28 10.54
N PRO A 72 8.21 -11.41 9.78
CA PRO A 72 7.55 -10.22 10.33
C PRO A 72 6.55 -10.51 11.45
N MET A 73 5.86 -11.64 11.39
CA MET A 73 4.86 -12.01 12.40
C MET A 73 5.50 -12.38 13.74
N VAL A 74 6.66 -13.05 13.71
CA VAL A 74 7.43 -13.39 14.92
C VAL A 74 7.96 -12.13 15.59
N LEU A 75 8.52 -11.20 14.79
CA LEU A 75 8.98 -9.92 15.31
C LEU A 75 7.84 -9.11 15.95
N LYS A 76 6.69 -9.00 15.28
CA LYS A 76 5.52 -8.31 15.83
C LYS A 76 5.07 -8.90 17.16
N GLN A 77 4.98 -10.21 17.26
CA GLN A 77 4.57 -10.87 18.50
C GLN A 77 5.58 -10.59 19.60
N LYS A 78 6.87 -10.68 19.31
CA LYS A 78 7.93 -10.36 20.29
C LYS A 78 7.85 -8.92 20.78
N LEU A 79 7.59 -7.96 19.90
CA LEU A 79 7.42 -6.56 20.29
C LEU A 79 6.17 -6.35 21.17
N ILE A 80 5.07 -7.05 20.89
CA ILE A 80 3.86 -7.04 21.73
C ILE A 80 4.17 -7.64 23.12
N ASP A 81 4.88 -8.77 23.17
CA ASP A 81 5.23 -9.44 24.41
C ASP A 81 6.16 -8.58 25.28
N ASP A 82 7.10 -7.85 24.67
CA ASP A 82 8.08 -7.02 25.38
C ASP A 82 7.53 -5.64 25.79
N TRP A 83 6.71 -5.01 24.95
CA TRP A 83 6.25 -3.63 25.14
C TRP A 83 4.79 -3.51 25.54
N GLY A 84 4.00 -4.57 25.39
CA GLY A 84 2.60 -4.65 25.75
C GLY A 84 1.65 -4.40 24.57
N GLU A 85 0.45 -5.00 24.67
CA GLU A 85 -0.59 -4.92 23.66
C GLU A 85 -1.12 -3.48 23.44
N ASN A 86 -1.07 -2.63 24.45
CA ASN A 86 -1.48 -1.24 24.37
C ASN A 86 -0.38 -0.32 23.79
N CYS A 87 0.82 -0.84 23.57
CA CYS A 87 1.93 -0.09 23.01
C CYS A 87 2.22 -0.48 21.56
N VAL A 88 1.91 -1.72 21.17
CA VAL A 88 2.19 -2.27 19.83
C VAL A 88 0.95 -2.89 19.24
N VAL A 89 0.33 -2.20 18.28
CA VAL A 89 -0.91 -2.66 17.65
C VAL A 89 -0.72 -2.90 16.16
N PRO A 90 -1.00 -4.12 15.67
CA PRO A 90 -0.97 -4.41 14.24
C PRO A 90 -2.02 -3.61 13.47
N ILE A 91 -1.65 -3.07 12.31
CA ILE A 91 -2.56 -2.32 11.44
C ILE A 91 -3.50 -3.29 10.72
N SER A 92 -4.77 -2.93 10.65
CA SER A 92 -5.78 -3.60 9.83
C SER A 92 -5.94 -2.92 8.48
N ASN A 93 -6.11 -3.74 7.44
CA ASN A 93 -6.48 -3.28 6.10
C ASN A 93 -7.95 -3.59 5.83
N TRP A 94 -8.67 -2.60 5.33
CA TRP A 94 -10.01 -2.75 4.80
C TRP A 94 -9.92 -2.92 3.27
N ASN A 95 -10.15 -4.14 2.81
CA ASN A 95 -10.13 -4.42 1.38
C ASN A 95 -11.49 -4.11 0.79
N THR A 96 -11.53 -3.20 -0.18
CA THR A 96 -12.77 -2.79 -0.86
C THR A 96 -12.93 -3.50 -2.20
N LEU A 97 -14.19 -3.63 -2.63
CA LEU A 97 -14.54 -4.18 -3.93
C LEU A 97 -14.12 -3.22 -5.03
N GLN A 98 -13.07 -3.59 -5.77
CA GLN A 98 -12.51 -2.81 -6.86
C GLN A 98 -13.23 -3.10 -8.17
N LEU A 99 -13.50 -2.08 -8.96
CA LEU A 99 -14.33 -2.15 -10.18
C LEU A 99 -13.96 -3.32 -11.11
N ARG A 100 -12.66 -3.50 -11.40
CA ARG A 100 -12.20 -4.56 -12.33
C ARG A 100 -12.52 -5.96 -11.84
N SER A 101 -12.24 -6.27 -10.58
CA SER A 101 -12.53 -7.58 -9.97
C SER A 101 -14.02 -7.76 -9.76
N LEU A 102 -14.72 -6.73 -9.32
CA LEU A 102 -16.15 -6.77 -9.07
C LEU A 102 -16.96 -7.11 -10.33
N ILE A 103 -16.64 -6.48 -11.46
CA ILE A 103 -17.29 -6.82 -12.74
C ILE A 103 -17.05 -8.30 -13.08
N LYS A 104 -15.84 -8.82 -12.89
CA LYS A 104 -15.54 -10.23 -13.15
C LYS A 104 -16.32 -11.17 -12.24
N ASP A 105 -16.39 -10.85 -10.94
CA ASP A 105 -17.08 -11.67 -9.94
C ASP A 105 -18.59 -11.71 -10.21
N ILE A 106 -19.21 -10.55 -10.45
CA ILE A 106 -20.66 -10.46 -10.77
C ILE A 106 -20.96 -11.15 -12.11
N SER A 107 -20.13 -10.91 -13.13
CA SER A 107 -20.31 -11.54 -14.44
C SER A 107 -20.21 -13.06 -14.37
N LYS A 108 -19.31 -13.58 -13.57
CA LYS A 108 -19.18 -15.04 -13.29
C LYS A 108 -20.44 -15.58 -12.63
N PHE A 109 -21.00 -14.87 -11.67
CA PHE A 109 -22.25 -15.26 -11.01
C PHE A 109 -23.41 -15.39 -12.01
N TYR A 110 -23.47 -14.49 -13.01
CA TYR A 110 -24.49 -14.53 -14.07
C TYR A 110 -24.13 -15.37 -15.28
N GLY A 111 -23.04 -16.15 -15.24
CA GLY A 111 -22.63 -17.04 -16.31
C GLY A 111 -22.13 -16.37 -17.58
N VAL A 112 -21.71 -15.10 -17.51
CA VAL A 112 -21.13 -14.39 -18.67
C VAL A 112 -19.76 -14.98 -18.99
N PRO A 113 -19.44 -15.29 -20.28
CA PRO A 113 -18.16 -15.86 -20.66
C PRO A 113 -16.97 -15.00 -20.22
N PHE A 114 -15.97 -15.62 -19.58
CA PHE A 114 -14.77 -14.91 -19.09
C PHE A 114 -14.05 -14.13 -20.18
N THR A 115 -13.98 -14.66 -21.40
CA THR A 115 -13.34 -14.01 -22.54
C THR A 115 -13.99 -12.65 -22.88
N GLU A 116 -15.32 -12.56 -22.82
CA GLU A 116 -16.05 -11.33 -23.03
C GLU A 116 -15.77 -10.31 -21.91
N VAL A 117 -15.86 -10.75 -20.66
CA VAL A 117 -15.61 -9.91 -19.49
C VAL A 117 -14.16 -9.41 -19.44
N ASN A 118 -13.21 -10.28 -19.76
CA ASN A 118 -11.79 -9.93 -19.74
C ASN A 118 -11.44 -8.93 -20.85
N ALA A 119 -12.06 -9.03 -22.03
CA ALA A 119 -11.87 -8.07 -23.12
C ALA A 119 -12.28 -6.64 -22.73
N VAL A 120 -13.32 -6.51 -21.90
CA VAL A 120 -13.78 -5.20 -21.39
C VAL A 120 -12.88 -4.73 -20.24
N THR A 121 -12.68 -5.57 -19.22
CA THR A 121 -11.97 -5.19 -18.02
C THR A 121 -10.47 -4.93 -18.22
N SER A 122 -9.87 -5.40 -19.31
CA SER A 122 -8.50 -5.06 -19.70
C SER A 122 -8.36 -3.66 -20.29
N LYS A 123 -9.39 -3.13 -20.92
CA LYS A 123 -9.35 -1.86 -21.67
C LYS A 123 -9.98 -0.68 -20.93
N MET A 124 -11.03 -0.92 -20.15
CA MET A 124 -11.87 0.14 -19.57
C MET A 124 -11.09 1.17 -18.76
N MET A 125 -10.08 0.74 -18.02
CA MET A 125 -9.27 1.67 -17.21
C MET A 125 -8.39 2.56 -18.08
N ASP A 126 -7.77 2.00 -19.12
CA ASP A 126 -6.92 2.76 -20.06
C ASP A 126 -7.74 3.77 -20.85
N GLU A 127 -8.95 3.37 -21.32
CA GLU A 127 -9.90 4.25 -22.01
C GLU A 127 -10.28 5.46 -21.13
N ALA A 128 -10.51 5.22 -19.83
CA ALA A 128 -10.95 6.28 -18.90
C ALA A 128 -9.81 7.15 -18.39
N THR A 129 -8.64 6.57 -18.08
CA THR A 129 -7.54 7.26 -17.38
C THR A 129 -7.04 8.49 -18.14
N GLY A 130 -6.91 8.39 -19.46
CA GLY A 130 -6.42 9.50 -20.28
C GLY A 130 -7.35 10.72 -20.27
N LEU A 131 -8.66 10.49 -20.39
CA LEU A 131 -9.67 11.53 -20.38
C LEU A 131 -9.90 12.11 -18.97
N ALA A 132 -9.92 11.27 -17.96
CA ALA A 132 -10.03 11.69 -16.55
C ALA A 132 -8.85 12.58 -16.13
N LYS A 133 -7.61 12.19 -16.45
CA LYS A 133 -6.41 13.03 -16.21
C LYS A 133 -6.52 14.39 -16.88
N LYS A 134 -6.98 14.42 -18.13
CA LYS A 134 -7.15 15.66 -18.88
C LYS A 134 -8.18 16.57 -18.21
N LYS A 135 -9.32 16.02 -17.75
CA LYS A 135 -10.38 16.76 -17.03
C LYS A 135 -9.85 17.41 -15.76
N HIS A 136 -9.01 16.70 -15.01
CA HIS A 136 -8.44 17.19 -13.74
C HIS A 136 -7.11 17.95 -13.88
N GLY A 137 -6.63 18.15 -15.10
CA GLY A 137 -5.38 18.88 -15.36
C GLY A 137 -4.10 18.15 -14.86
N ILE A 138 -4.20 16.83 -14.64
CA ILE A 138 -3.08 16.01 -14.11
C ILE A 138 -2.13 15.67 -15.26
N LYS A 139 -0.96 16.29 -15.27
CA LYS A 139 0.05 16.13 -16.34
C LYS A 139 0.95 14.90 -16.14
N ALA A 140 1.23 14.50 -14.89
CA ALA A 140 2.13 13.39 -14.57
C ALA A 140 1.64 12.61 -13.34
N GLY A 141 2.15 11.38 -13.15
CA GLY A 141 1.82 10.53 -12.01
C GLY A 141 0.74 9.48 -12.30
N VAL A 142 0.54 8.58 -11.33
CA VAL A 142 -0.52 7.55 -11.39
C VAL A 142 -1.85 8.20 -11.00
N TYR A 143 -2.89 7.93 -11.78
CA TYR A 143 -4.26 8.34 -11.49
C TYR A 143 -5.20 7.15 -11.65
N ASN A 144 -5.99 6.89 -10.64
CA ASN A 144 -7.01 5.84 -10.66
C ASN A 144 -8.38 6.50 -10.81
N PRO A 145 -9.00 6.42 -12.00
CA PRO A 145 -10.30 7.00 -12.22
C PRO A 145 -11.37 6.35 -11.33
N SER A 146 -12.30 7.16 -10.84
CA SER A 146 -13.47 6.70 -10.10
C SER A 146 -14.38 5.85 -10.97
N PHE A 147 -15.29 5.08 -10.35
CA PHE A 147 -16.30 4.32 -11.08
C PHE A 147 -17.10 5.20 -12.05
N GLN A 148 -17.53 6.39 -11.61
CA GLN A 148 -18.30 7.32 -12.43
C GLN A 148 -17.50 7.80 -13.65
N GLU A 149 -16.22 8.08 -13.49
CA GLU A 149 -15.35 8.47 -14.60
C GLU A 149 -15.13 7.33 -15.59
N VAL A 150 -14.96 6.09 -15.09
CA VAL A 150 -14.86 4.93 -15.98
C VAL A 150 -16.17 4.73 -16.73
N MET A 151 -17.32 4.93 -16.09
CA MET A 151 -18.63 4.91 -16.76
C MET A 151 -18.80 6.05 -17.77
N GLU A 152 -18.24 7.23 -17.49
CA GLU A 152 -18.33 8.38 -18.38
C GLU A 152 -17.43 8.25 -19.61
N TYR A 153 -16.23 7.64 -19.46
CA TYR A 153 -15.19 7.70 -20.50
C TYR A 153 -14.87 6.35 -21.16
N SER A 154 -15.31 5.21 -20.60
CA SER A 154 -15.09 3.92 -21.23
C SER A 154 -16.26 3.46 -22.07
N ASP A 155 -16.09 3.47 -23.39
CA ASP A 155 -17.09 2.95 -24.32
C ASP A 155 -17.22 1.43 -24.27
N SER A 156 -16.14 0.74 -23.96
CA SER A 156 -16.15 -0.72 -23.74
C SER A 156 -17.05 -1.09 -22.57
N LEU A 157 -16.92 -0.38 -21.43
CA LEU A 157 -17.74 -0.63 -20.26
C LEU A 157 -19.20 -0.24 -20.49
N LYS A 158 -19.47 0.91 -21.11
CA LYS A 158 -20.84 1.34 -21.42
C LYS A 158 -21.58 0.29 -22.25
N ARG A 159 -20.97 -0.19 -23.33
CA ARG A 159 -21.56 -1.23 -24.18
C ARG A 159 -21.81 -2.53 -23.43
N PHE A 160 -20.86 -2.95 -22.62
CA PHE A 160 -20.98 -4.16 -21.82
C PHE A 160 -22.13 -4.06 -20.81
N LEU A 161 -22.19 -2.99 -20.02
CA LEU A 161 -23.24 -2.79 -19.03
C LEU A 161 -24.60 -2.48 -19.65
N GLY A 162 -24.63 -1.94 -20.87
CA GLY A 162 -25.86 -1.82 -21.65
C GLY A 162 -26.42 -3.18 -22.11
N LYS A 163 -25.53 -4.14 -22.44
CA LYS A 163 -25.91 -5.53 -22.74
C LYS A 163 -26.37 -6.30 -21.49
N TYR A 164 -25.80 -5.98 -20.32
CA TYR A 164 -26.05 -6.66 -19.05
C TYR A 164 -26.52 -5.69 -17.95
N PRO A 165 -27.75 -5.12 -18.04
CA PRO A 165 -28.22 -4.08 -17.10
C PRO A 165 -28.22 -4.51 -15.63
N HIS A 166 -28.52 -5.79 -15.36
CA HIS A 166 -28.50 -6.36 -14.03
C HIS A 166 -27.09 -6.36 -13.40
N ILE A 167 -26.03 -6.55 -14.22
CA ILE A 167 -24.63 -6.43 -13.75
C ILE A 167 -24.35 -4.97 -13.34
N LYS A 168 -24.82 -4.00 -14.13
CA LYS A 168 -24.69 -2.58 -13.83
C LYS A 168 -25.22 -2.23 -12.45
N THR A 169 -26.47 -2.64 -12.15
CA THR A 169 -27.12 -2.39 -10.85
C THR A 169 -26.29 -2.91 -9.67
N HIS A 170 -25.75 -4.12 -9.79
CA HIS A 170 -24.93 -4.69 -8.71
C HIS A 170 -23.56 -4.02 -8.59
N VAL A 171 -22.95 -3.65 -9.72
CA VAL A 171 -21.66 -2.92 -9.71
C VAL A 171 -21.83 -1.55 -9.06
N GLU A 172 -22.89 -0.82 -9.38
CA GLU A 172 -23.21 0.48 -8.78
C GLU A 172 -23.42 0.39 -7.27
N ALA A 173 -24.10 -0.66 -6.81
CA ALA A 173 -24.39 -0.86 -5.38
C ALA A 173 -23.15 -1.31 -4.56
N LEU A 174 -22.26 -2.09 -5.16
CA LEU A 174 -21.18 -2.79 -4.43
C LEU A 174 -19.81 -2.16 -4.63
N CYS A 175 -19.59 -1.38 -5.66
CA CYS A 175 -18.27 -0.78 -5.94
C CYS A 175 -17.82 0.12 -4.77
N GLY A 176 -16.60 -0.15 -4.27
CA GLY A 176 -16.05 0.57 -3.12
C GLY A 176 -16.52 0.08 -1.75
N GLN A 177 -17.50 -0.81 -1.67
CA GLN A 177 -17.91 -1.42 -0.40
C GLN A 177 -16.80 -2.32 0.16
N VAL A 178 -16.74 -2.41 1.48
CA VAL A 178 -15.77 -3.27 2.17
C VAL A 178 -16.09 -4.74 1.89
N ARG A 179 -15.11 -5.46 1.36
CA ARG A 179 -15.20 -6.90 1.11
C ARG A 179 -14.72 -7.73 2.30
N SER A 180 -13.60 -7.32 2.88
CA SER A 180 -12.96 -8.04 3.99
C SER A 180 -12.04 -7.13 4.78
N CYS A 181 -11.78 -7.52 6.02
CA CYS A 181 -10.71 -6.98 6.83
C CYS A 181 -9.56 -7.99 6.86
N SER A 182 -8.33 -7.51 6.81
CA SER A 182 -7.11 -8.33 6.94
C SER A 182 -6.06 -7.60 7.75
N ARG A 183 -5.11 -8.33 8.33
CA ARG A 183 -3.92 -7.71 8.93
C ARG A 183 -3.00 -7.18 7.85
N HIS A 184 -2.44 -6.00 8.07
CA HIS A 184 -1.35 -5.49 7.25
C HIS A 184 -0.10 -6.38 7.44
N ALA A 185 0.56 -6.78 6.34
CA ALA A 185 1.69 -7.70 6.39
C ALA A 185 2.85 -7.16 7.23
N GLY A 186 3.22 -5.89 7.04
CA GLY A 186 4.36 -5.26 7.69
C GLY A 186 4.02 -4.20 8.74
N GLY A 187 2.85 -3.56 8.69
CA GLY A 187 2.55 -2.39 9.51
C GLY A 187 2.19 -2.70 10.97
N VAL A 188 2.76 -1.91 11.87
CA VAL A 188 2.36 -1.81 13.28
C VAL A 188 2.34 -0.34 13.69
N VAL A 189 1.44 0.02 14.59
CA VAL A 189 1.48 1.29 15.31
C VAL A 189 2.19 1.06 16.64
N ILE A 190 3.12 1.93 16.95
CA ILE A 190 3.87 1.87 18.22
C ILE A 190 3.72 3.24 18.91
N ALA A 191 3.26 3.21 20.16
CA ALA A 191 3.09 4.40 21.00
C ALA A 191 3.33 4.05 22.46
N GLU A 192 3.48 5.08 23.32
CA GLU A 192 3.65 4.86 24.77
C GLU A 192 2.37 4.28 25.39
N ASN A 193 1.21 4.67 24.90
CA ASN A 193 -0.10 4.10 25.22
C ASN A 193 -1.07 4.43 24.07
N LEU A 194 -1.87 3.46 23.65
CA LEU A 194 -2.85 3.59 22.56
C LEU A 194 -4.31 3.58 23.06
N ASP A 195 -4.52 3.60 24.39
CA ASP A 195 -5.83 3.74 25.04
C ASP A 195 -6.40 5.16 24.94
#